data_b16c797f86a76894da860e68d6829a51
#
_entry.id   b16c797f86a76894da860e68d6829a51
#
_cell.length_a   1.000
_cell.length_b   1.000
_cell.length_c   1.000
_cell.angle_alpha   90.00
_cell.angle_beta   90.00
_cell.angle_gamma   90.00
#
_symmetry.space_group_name_H-M   'P 1'
#
loop_
_entity.id
_entity.type
_entity.pdbx_description
1 polymer ?
#
loop_
_entity_poly.entity_id
_entity_poly.type
_entity_poly.pdbx_seq_one_letter_code
_entity_poly.pdbx_strand_id
1 'polypeptide(L)'
;MDEIITLDHGSGGLKTARLIDELLVPAFANPALADLGDAALLPGGGQLVFSTDSFVVTPWRFPGGDIGKLAVCGTVNDLCMAGGDPRFLSCALILEEGFPLADLRTIVQSMANAARAAGVQIVTGDTKVVERGKGDGLYINTAGIGVLRTPGLGR
;
A
#
# COMPACT_ATOMS: atom_id res chain seq x y z
N MET A 1 0.19 10.96 20.55
CA MET A 1 0.61 10.50 19.20
C MET A 1 1.27 11.67 18.50
N ASP A 2 2.41 11.44 17.86
CA ASP A 2 3.14 12.51 17.17
C ASP A 2 2.25 13.14 16.07
N GLU A 3 2.38 14.45 15.85
CA GLU A 3 1.60 15.14 14.82
C GLU A 3 2.20 14.98 13.41
N ILE A 4 3.50 14.65 13.33
CA ILE A 4 4.26 14.51 12.09
C ILE A 4 5.10 13.23 12.08
N ILE A 5 5.45 12.78 10.89
CA ILE A 5 6.42 11.71 10.69
C ILE A 5 7.83 12.22 11.00
N THR A 6 8.60 11.41 11.73
CA THR A 6 10.01 11.62 12.01
C THR A 6 10.84 10.43 11.52
N LEU A 7 12.15 10.57 11.42
CA LEU A 7 13.04 9.47 11.00
C LEU A 7 12.87 8.20 11.86
N ASP A 8 12.55 8.36 13.15
CA ASP A 8 12.31 7.23 14.06
C ASP A 8 11.14 6.32 13.63
N HIS A 9 10.17 6.85 12.87
CA HIS A 9 9.05 6.04 12.34
C HIS A 9 9.50 5.07 11.24
N GLY A 10 10.68 5.26 10.66
CA GLY A 10 11.27 4.36 9.66
C GLY A 10 12.48 3.55 10.14
N SER A 11 12.88 3.69 11.41
CA SER A 11 14.12 3.09 11.95
C SER A 11 13.97 1.65 12.48
N GLY A 12 12.74 1.11 12.51
CA GLY A 12 12.45 -0.22 13.09
C GLY A 12 12.30 -0.21 14.63
N GLY A 13 12.28 0.99 15.27
CA GLY A 13 12.13 1.13 16.72
C GLY A 13 10.67 1.26 17.18
N LEU A 14 10.48 1.77 18.42
CA LEU A 14 9.16 1.89 19.04
C LEU A 14 8.17 2.75 18.25
N LYS A 15 8.62 3.81 17.59
CA LYS A 15 7.72 4.65 16.77
C LYS A 15 7.28 3.95 15.51
N THR A 16 8.15 3.15 14.88
CA THR A 16 7.80 2.29 13.76
C THR A 16 6.74 1.27 14.20
N ALA A 17 6.96 0.58 15.31
CA ALA A 17 6.01 -0.40 15.84
C ALA A 17 4.64 0.24 16.10
N ARG A 18 4.60 1.40 16.75
CA ARG A 18 3.35 2.14 17.00
C ARG A 18 2.64 2.56 15.71
N LEU A 19 3.39 3.04 14.71
CA LEU A 19 2.80 3.40 13.41
C LEU A 19 2.13 2.18 12.75
N ILE A 20 2.79 1.03 12.79
CA ILE A 20 2.26 -0.22 12.27
C ILE A 20 1.02 -0.65 13.05
N ASP A 21 1.13 -0.76 14.38
CA ASP A 21 0.07 -1.32 15.24
C ASP A 21 -1.16 -0.42 15.36
N GLU A 22 -0.97 0.91 15.39
CA GLU A 22 -2.06 1.86 15.62
C GLU A 22 -2.69 2.40 14.33
N LEU A 23 -2.01 2.30 13.20
CA LEU A 23 -2.49 2.83 11.93
C LEU A 23 -2.61 1.76 10.85
N LEU A 24 -1.52 1.08 10.49
CA LEU A 24 -1.48 0.22 9.30
C LEU A 24 -2.24 -1.09 9.51
N VAL A 25 -1.96 -1.80 10.60
CA VAL A 25 -2.62 -3.07 10.92
C VAL A 25 -4.14 -2.92 11.05
N PRO A 26 -4.69 -1.95 11.80
CA PRO A 26 -6.13 -1.79 11.88
C PRO A 26 -6.80 -1.44 10.54
N ALA A 27 -6.11 -0.67 9.69
CA ALA A 27 -6.63 -0.27 8.39
C ALA A 27 -6.69 -1.44 7.39
N PHE A 28 -5.68 -2.31 7.40
CA PHE A 28 -5.51 -3.40 6.44
C PHE A 28 -5.80 -4.79 7.03
N ALA A 29 -6.37 -4.88 8.22
CA ALA A 29 -6.59 -6.12 8.97
C ALA A 29 -7.13 -7.28 8.10
N ASN A 30 -6.39 -8.38 8.04
CA ASN A 30 -6.75 -9.63 7.39
C ASN A 30 -5.90 -10.79 7.95
N PRO A 31 -6.30 -12.07 7.74
CA PRO A 31 -5.56 -13.20 8.30
C PRO A 31 -4.10 -13.33 7.86
N ALA A 32 -3.77 -12.94 6.62
CA ALA A 32 -2.40 -13.04 6.10
C ALA A 32 -1.46 -11.98 6.70
N LEU A 33 -2.02 -10.88 7.22
CA LEU A 33 -1.25 -9.80 7.87
C LEU A 33 -1.08 -10.05 9.40
N ALA A 34 -1.80 -10.99 9.98
CA ALA A 34 -1.88 -11.15 11.43
C ALA A 34 -0.53 -11.46 12.11
N ASP A 35 0.35 -12.20 11.44
CA ASP A 35 1.64 -12.62 12.00
C ASP A 35 2.73 -11.55 11.94
N LEU A 36 2.56 -10.49 11.14
CA LEU A 36 3.54 -9.40 10.93
C LEU A 36 4.97 -9.91 10.67
N GLY A 37 5.09 -11.06 10.01
CA GLY A 37 6.39 -11.65 9.64
C GLY A 37 7.04 -10.95 8.45
N ASP A 38 8.27 -11.36 8.12
CA ASP A 38 9.04 -10.81 6.99
C ASP A 38 8.39 -11.07 5.63
N ALA A 39 7.45 -12.01 5.56
CA ALA A 39 6.68 -12.32 4.35
C ALA A 39 5.28 -12.82 4.69
N ALA A 40 4.31 -12.55 3.82
CA ALA A 40 2.97 -13.11 3.93
C ALA A 40 2.91 -14.51 3.32
N LEU A 41 2.29 -15.46 4.04
CA LEU A 41 1.95 -16.78 3.51
C LEU A 41 0.59 -16.70 2.82
N LEU A 42 0.57 -16.98 1.53
CA LEU A 42 -0.62 -16.83 0.70
C LEU A 42 -1.05 -18.18 0.12
N PRO A 43 -2.37 -18.46 0.03
CA PRO A 43 -2.84 -19.64 -0.66
C PRO A 43 -2.47 -19.55 -2.15
N GLY A 44 -1.81 -20.59 -2.68
CA GLY A 44 -1.44 -20.72 -4.07
C GLY A 44 -2.51 -21.45 -4.88
N GLY A 45 -2.41 -21.39 -6.20
CA GLY A 45 -3.22 -22.16 -7.15
C GLY A 45 -3.36 -21.45 -8.50
N GLY A 46 -3.21 -22.24 -9.59
CA GLY A 46 -3.32 -21.73 -10.95
C GLY A 46 -2.13 -20.91 -11.42
N GLN A 47 -2.25 -20.34 -12.63
CA GLN A 47 -1.28 -19.41 -13.18
C GLN A 47 -1.45 -18.05 -12.50
N LEU A 48 -0.34 -17.46 -12.05
CA LEU A 48 -0.34 -16.17 -11.38
C LEU A 48 -0.15 -15.03 -12.37
N VAL A 49 -0.83 -13.93 -12.10
CA VAL A 49 -0.58 -12.62 -12.69
C VAL A 49 0.05 -11.73 -11.63
N PHE A 50 1.11 -11.03 -11.95
CA PHE A 50 1.85 -10.17 -11.06
C PHE A 50 2.11 -8.81 -11.73
N SER A 51 1.87 -7.73 -11.01
CA SER A 51 2.20 -6.36 -11.44
C SER A 51 2.72 -5.54 -10.27
N THR A 52 3.47 -4.49 -10.58
CA THR A 52 3.92 -3.50 -9.59
C THR A 52 3.92 -2.12 -10.21
N ASP A 53 3.54 -1.13 -9.42
CA ASP A 53 3.52 0.26 -9.83
C ASP A 53 3.90 1.20 -8.68
N SER A 54 4.47 2.36 -9.02
CA SER A 54 4.92 3.37 -8.07
C SER A 54 4.20 4.68 -8.33
N PHE A 55 3.75 5.31 -7.25
CA PHE A 55 2.90 6.49 -7.28
C PHE A 55 3.60 7.67 -6.61
N VAL A 56 3.77 8.75 -7.38
CA VAL A 56 4.50 9.97 -7.03
C VAL A 56 3.66 11.20 -7.43
N VAL A 57 2.51 11.36 -6.81
CA VAL A 57 1.52 12.39 -7.16
C VAL A 57 1.57 13.55 -6.18
N THR A 58 1.78 14.75 -6.70
CA THR A 58 1.75 16.01 -5.94
C THR A 58 0.79 17.00 -6.63
N PRO A 59 -0.21 17.55 -5.92
CA PRO A 59 -0.57 17.25 -4.55
C PRO A 59 -1.13 15.83 -4.37
N TRP A 60 -0.88 15.20 -3.22
CA TRP A 60 -1.34 13.83 -2.93
C TRP A 60 -2.88 13.69 -2.93
N ARG A 61 -3.60 14.79 -2.70
CA ARG A 61 -5.06 14.87 -2.77
C ARG A 61 -5.48 15.71 -3.98
N PHE A 62 -6.41 15.19 -4.76
CA PHE A 62 -6.87 15.80 -6.00
C PHE A 62 -8.39 15.58 -6.21
N PRO A 63 -9.05 16.30 -7.11
CA PRO A 63 -10.46 16.08 -7.42
C PRO A 63 -10.73 14.62 -7.84
N GLY A 64 -11.60 13.94 -7.10
CA GLY A 64 -11.98 12.55 -7.36
C GLY A 64 -11.19 11.49 -6.60
N GLY A 65 -10.12 11.85 -5.88
CA GLY A 65 -9.34 10.88 -5.10
C GLY A 65 -8.11 11.43 -4.42
N ASP A 66 -7.24 10.51 -4.10
CA ASP A 66 -5.93 10.74 -3.51
C ASP A 66 -4.94 9.66 -3.96
N ILE A 67 -3.67 9.85 -3.62
CA ILE A 67 -2.59 8.92 -3.95
C ILE A 67 -2.85 7.51 -3.42
N GLY A 68 -3.52 7.35 -2.27
CA GLY A 68 -3.82 6.05 -1.68
C GLY A 68 -4.84 5.25 -2.50
N LYS A 69 -5.95 5.90 -2.89
CA LYS A 69 -6.92 5.29 -3.80
C LYS A 69 -6.28 4.95 -5.15
N LEU A 70 -5.47 5.87 -5.68
CA LEU A 70 -4.78 5.69 -6.95
C LEU A 70 -3.85 4.48 -6.90
N ALA A 71 -3.06 4.33 -5.83
CA ALA A 71 -2.11 3.24 -5.67
C ALA A 71 -2.77 1.85 -5.66
N VAL A 72 -3.92 1.72 -5.02
CA VAL A 72 -4.67 0.46 -5.05
C VAL A 72 -5.30 0.22 -6.42
N CYS A 73 -6.03 1.21 -6.94
CA CYS A 73 -6.77 1.06 -8.20
C CYS A 73 -5.86 0.84 -9.40
N GLY A 74 -4.68 1.49 -9.46
CA GLY A 74 -3.74 1.35 -10.56
C GLY A 74 -3.22 -0.09 -10.69
N THR A 75 -2.67 -0.63 -9.61
CA THR A 75 -2.14 -2.02 -9.63
C THR A 75 -3.25 -3.06 -9.83
N VAL A 76 -4.43 -2.86 -9.22
CA VAL A 76 -5.60 -3.73 -9.48
C VAL A 76 -5.99 -3.70 -10.95
N ASN A 77 -6.00 -2.52 -11.56
CA ASN A 77 -6.33 -2.38 -12.99
C ASN A 77 -5.34 -3.14 -13.87
N ASP A 78 -4.04 -3.06 -13.61
CA ASP A 78 -3.02 -3.79 -14.36
C ASP A 78 -3.23 -5.31 -14.30
N LEU A 79 -3.53 -5.83 -13.11
CA LEU A 79 -3.85 -7.24 -12.93
C LEU A 79 -5.09 -7.66 -13.72
N CYS A 80 -6.14 -6.83 -13.72
CA CYS A 80 -7.36 -7.07 -14.48
C CYS A 80 -7.10 -7.04 -15.99
N MET A 81 -6.33 -6.07 -16.48
CA MET A 81 -5.97 -5.95 -17.90
C MET A 81 -5.14 -7.13 -18.40
N ALA A 82 -4.34 -7.73 -17.52
CA ALA A 82 -3.63 -8.97 -17.81
C ALA A 82 -4.54 -10.23 -17.78
N GLY A 83 -5.83 -10.09 -17.48
CA GLY A 83 -6.82 -11.19 -17.38
C GLY A 83 -6.82 -11.88 -16.02
N GLY A 84 -6.20 -11.30 -15.03
CA GLY A 84 -6.16 -11.79 -13.66
C GLY A 84 -7.39 -11.42 -12.85
N ASP A 85 -7.67 -12.23 -11.84
CA ASP A 85 -8.56 -11.94 -10.74
C ASP A 85 -7.68 -11.47 -9.56
N PRO A 86 -7.60 -10.16 -9.26
CA PRO A 86 -6.72 -9.64 -8.22
C PRO A 86 -7.07 -10.22 -6.84
N ARG A 87 -6.06 -10.52 -6.04
CA ARG A 87 -6.24 -11.12 -4.71
C ARG A 87 -5.49 -10.37 -3.62
N PHE A 88 -4.21 -10.13 -3.83
CA PHE A 88 -3.31 -9.64 -2.80
C PHE A 88 -2.48 -8.48 -3.31
N LEU A 89 -2.24 -7.50 -2.43
CA LEU A 89 -1.33 -6.38 -2.66
C LEU A 89 -0.28 -6.31 -1.56
N SER A 90 0.90 -5.85 -1.91
CA SER A 90 1.83 -5.24 -0.96
C SER A 90 1.64 -3.72 -0.94
N CYS A 91 2.09 -3.07 0.13
CA CYS A 91 2.11 -1.62 0.24
C CYS A 91 3.43 -1.16 0.86
N ALA A 92 4.29 -0.55 0.06
CA ALA A 92 5.49 0.10 0.55
C ALA A 92 5.31 1.63 0.54
N LEU A 93 5.63 2.26 1.68
CA LEU A 93 5.54 3.70 1.89
C LEU A 93 6.95 4.28 2.05
N ILE A 94 7.27 5.32 1.28
CA ILE A 94 8.45 6.15 1.49
C ILE A 94 7.94 7.54 1.89
N LEU A 95 8.21 7.93 3.12
CA LEU A 95 7.73 9.17 3.71
C LEU A 95 8.90 10.15 3.89
N GLU A 96 8.63 11.41 3.64
CA GLU A 96 9.57 12.46 4.02
C GLU A 96 9.34 12.87 5.47
N GLU A 97 10.43 13.10 6.20
CA GLU A 97 10.38 13.62 7.56
C GLU A 97 9.63 14.96 7.60
N GLY A 98 8.64 15.06 8.49
CA GLY A 98 7.74 16.20 8.60
C GLY A 98 6.38 16.00 7.93
N PHE A 99 6.16 14.89 7.21
CA PHE A 99 4.85 14.59 6.63
C PHE A 99 3.79 14.50 7.73
N PRO A 100 2.63 15.18 7.59
CA PRO A 100 1.60 15.19 8.63
C PRO A 100 1.00 13.79 8.84
N LEU A 101 0.95 13.33 10.07
CA LEU A 101 0.37 12.02 10.38
C LEU A 101 -1.13 11.96 10.09
N ALA A 102 -1.84 13.08 10.22
CA ALA A 102 -3.26 13.18 9.86
C ALA A 102 -3.51 12.92 8.36
N ASP A 103 -2.61 13.40 7.50
CA ASP A 103 -2.66 13.17 6.06
C ASP A 103 -2.37 11.70 5.74
N LEU A 104 -1.35 11.12 6.38
CA LEU A 104 -1.06 9.70 6.24
C LEU A 104 -2.26 8.82 6.65
N ARG A 105 -2.93 9.15 7.77
CA ARG A 105 -4.16 8.45 8.19
C ARG A 105 -5.24 8.50 7.11
N THR A 106 -5.45 9.67 6.51
CA THR A 106 -6.43 9.86 5.44
C THR A 106 -6.09 8.97 4.23
N ILE A 107 -4.83 8.97 3.81
CA ILE A 107 -4.33 8.17 2.68
C ILE A 107 -4.49 6.67 2.95
N VAL A 108 -4.06 6.19 4.12
CA VAL A 108 -4.16 4.77 4.52
C VAL A 108 -5.62 4.33 4.58
N GLN A 109 -6.52 5.17 5.11
CA GLN A 109 -7.95 4.86 5.13
C GLN A 109 -8.54 4.80 3.72
N SER A 110 -8.12 5.69 2.83
CA SER A 110 -8.51 5.68 1.42
C SER A 110 -8.04 4.40 0.71
N MET A 111 -6.80 3.97 0.95
CA MET A 111 -6.27 2.68 0.46
C MET A 111 -7.12 1.50 0.95
N ALA A 112 -7.41 1.46 2.24
CA ALA A 112 -8.22 0.39 2.84
C ALA A 112 -9.63 0.33 2.23
N ASN A 113 -10.25 1.49 1.99
CA ASN A 113 -11.55 1.58 1.34
C ASN A 113 -11.51 1.08 -0.11
N ALA A 114 -10.48 1.48 -0.87
CA ALA A 114 -10.29 1.05 -2.25
C ALA A 114 -10.01 -0.46 -2.34
N ALA A 115 -9.18 -1.01 -1.45
CA ALA A 115 -8.88 -2.44 -1.39
C ALA A 115 -10.15 -3.26 -1.11
N ARG A 116 -10.96 -2.85 -0.14
CA ARG A 116 -12.26 -3.50 0.14
C ARG A 116 -13.20 -3.45 -1.06
N ALA A 117 -13.32 -2.30 -1.72
CA ALA A 117 -14.17 -2.14 -2.90
C ALA A 117 -13.71 -3.02 -4.07
N ALA A 118 -12.40 -3.20 -4.23
CA ALA A 118 -11.81 -4.07 -5.26
C ALA A 118 -11.79 -5.57 -4.88
N GLY A 119 -12.13 -5.93 -3.63
CA GLY A 119 -12.09 -7.31 -3.15
C GLY A 119 -10.67 -7.85 -2.98
N VAL A 120 -9.66 -6.97 -2.78
CA VAL A 120 -8.26 -7.35 -2.57
C VAL A 120 -7.83 -7.10 -1.13
N GLN A 121 -6.79 -7.81 -0.68
CA GLN A 121 -6.19 -7.64 0.63
C GLN A 121 -4.78 -7.09 0.52
N ILE A 122 -4.44 -6.11 1.36
CA ILE A 122 -3.05 -5.67 1.53
C ILE A 122 -2.44 -6.55 2.61
N VAL A 123 -1.51 -7.42 2.23
CA VAL A 123 -1.04 -8.56 3.04
C VAL A 123 0.38 -8.41 3.57
N THR A 124 1.12 -7.45 3.06
CA THR A 124 2.49 -7.14 3.49
C THR A 124 2.85 -5.72 3.08
N GLY A 125 3.91 -5.18 3.65
CA GLY A 125 4.37 -3.85 3.29
C GLY A 125 5.70 -3.49 3.92
N ASP A 126 6.16 -2.28 3.65
CA ASP A 126 7.35 -1.68 4.23
C ASP A 126 7.12 -0.19 4.45
N THR A 127 7.85 0.41 5.39
CA THR A 127 7.82 1.84 5.65
C THR A 127 9.23 2.37 5.82
N LYS A 128 9.60 3.32 4.99
CA LYS A 128 10.86 4.05 5.09
C LYS A 128 10.58 5.53 5.27
N VAL A 129 11.45 6.19 6.03
CA VAL A 129 11.42 7.64 6.18
C VAL A 129 12.75 8.19 5.66
N VAL A 130 12.67 9.15 4.76
CA VAL A 130 13.82 9.92 4.26
C VAL A 130 13.90 11.26 4.97
N GLU A 131 15.09 11.82 5.04
CA GLU A 131 15.33 13.13 5.64
C GLU A 131 14.54 14.23 4.91
N ARG A 132 14.22 15.28 5.63
CA ARG A 132 13.56 16.47 5.07
C ARG A 132 14.34 17.03 3.88
N GLY A 133 13.65 17.31 2.76
CA GLY A 133 14.23 17.80 1.51
C GLY A 133 14.84 16.69 0.63
N LYS A 134 14.69 15.41 1.00
CA LYS A 134 15.14 14.26 0.21
C LYS A 134 14.01 13.50 -0.47
N GLY A 135 12.77 13.92 -0.27
CA GLY A 135 11.58 13.37 -0.90
C GLY A 135 10.64 14.48 -1.35
N ASP A 136 9.44 14.10 -1.75
CA ASP A 136 8.33 15.01 -2.09
C ASP A 136 7.08 14.60 -1.29
N GLY A 137 7.23 14.57 0.02
CA GLY A 137 6.22 14.21 0.99
C GLY A 137 5.98 12.71 1.14
N LEU A 138 5.36 12.07 0.15
CA LEU A 138 5.02 10.64 0.20
C LEU A 138 5.10 10.00 -1.18
N TYR A 139 5.73 8.83 -1.22
CA TYR A 139 5.66 7.91 -2.37
C TYR A 139 5.04 6.58 -1.91
N ILE A 140 4.23 5.96 -2.77
CA ILE A 140 3.63 4.66 -2.54
C ILE A 140 4.04 3.72 -3.67
N ASN A 141 4.52 2.52 -3.32
CA ASN A 141 4.62 1.41 -4.27
C ASN A 141 3.65 0.31 -3.84
N THR A 142 2.91 -0.22 -4.80
CA THR A 142 2.10 -1.40 -4.63
C THR A 142 2.54 -2.47 -5.63
N ALA A 143 2.66 -3.71 -5.17
CA ALA A 143 2.78 -4.87 -6.02
C ALA A 143 1.58 -5.77 -5.78
N GLY A 144 1.06 -6.37 -6.84
CA GLY A 144 -0.16 -7.16 -6.77
C GLY A 144 -0.03 -8.55 -7.36
N ILE A 145 -0.76 -9.49 -6.77
CA ILE A 145 -0.89 -10.87 -7.25
C ILE A 145 -2.35 -11.16 -7.51
N GLY A 146 -2.62 -11.74 -8.68
CA GLY A 146 -3.92 -12.28 -9.07
C GLY A 146 -3.78 -13.69 -9.64
N VAL A 147 -4.92 -14.37 -9.81
CA VAL A 147 -5.00 -15.67 -10.48
C VAL A 147 -5.53 -15.44 -11.89
N LEU A 148 -4.82 -15.95 -12.89
CA LEU A 148 -5.27 -15.86 -14.29
C LEU A 148 -6.59 -16.58 -14.47
N ARG A 149 -7.61 -15.88 -14.97
CA ARG A 149 -8.91 -16.44 -15.31
C ARG A 149 -9.10 -16.56 -16.81
N THR A 150 -8.72 -15.52 -17.52
CA THR A 150 -8.81 -15.46 -18.98
C THR A 150 -7.52 -14.84 -19.50
N PRO A 151 -6.96 -15.31 -20.65
CA PRO A 151 -5.84 -14.58 -21.26
C PRO A 151 -6.23 -13.11 -21.44
N GLY A 152 -5.34 -12.22 -20.99
CA GLY A 152 -5.56 -10.79 -21.12
C GLY A 152 -5.78 -10.36 -22.58
N LEU A 153 -6.40 -9.21 -22.75
CA LEU A 153 -6.69 -8.64 -24.09
C LEU A 153 -5.43 -8.19 -24.82
N GLY A 154 -4.28 -8.69 -24.54
CA GLY A 154 -3.04 -8.38 -25.23
C GLY A 154 -2.71 -6.86 -25.25
N ARG A 155 -1.50 -6.54 -25.66
CA ARG A 155 -1.12 -5.13 -25.90
C ARG A 155 -1.74 -4.61 -27.18
#